data_920f939f66367d1d13f3c76bc5d56555
#
_entry.id   920f939f66367d1d13f3c76bc5d56555
#
_cell.length_a   1.000
_cell.length_b   1.000
_cell.length_c   1.000
_cell.angle_alpha   90.00
_cell.angle_beta   90.00
_cell.angle_gamma   90.00
#
_symmetry.space_group_name_H-M   'P 1'
#
loop_
_entity.id
_entity.type
_entity.pdbx_description
1 polymer ?
#
loop_
_entity_poly.entity_id
_entity_poly.type
_entity_poly.pdbx_seq_one_letter_code
_entity_poly.pdbx_strand_id
1 'polypeptide(L)'
;MVKSVKTFLKHTYKDYITRSVNPPLVRTSTMVFKSMSDLRKVQRKNLKNPRGGHFEYGRQGTATTFELEKILTNLEESYHTFLTPTGFGSVFLCLFSILRPNDEIIIADPIYSPTRLLTENYLKEFDIKTKFYDPNNLDTVSYTHLTLPTTLSV
;
A
#
# COMPACT_ATOMS: atom_id res chain seq x y z
N MET A 1 -0.32 26.90 -10.15
CA MET A 1 -0.78 26.29 -11.42
C MET A 1 -0.78 24.78 -11.19
N VAL A 2 -1.95 24.17 -11.08
CA VAL A 2 -2.10 22.73 -10.88
C VAL A 2 -1.74 22.03 -12.19
N LYS A 3 -0.66 21.26 -12.21
CA LYS A 3 -0.31 20.44 -13.37
C LYS A 3 -1.39 19.38 -13.57
N SER A 4 -1.86 19.19 -14.79
CA SER A 4 -2.82 18.11 -15.06
C SER A 4 -2.20 16.76 -14.68
N VAL A 5 -3.02 15.79 -14.26
CA VAL A 5 -2.59 14.41 -13.94
C VAL A 5 -1.75 13.83 -15.08
N LYS A 6 -2.15 14.06 -16.33
CA LYS A 6 -1.42 13.62 -17.53
C LYS A 6 -0.01 14.24 -17.62
N THR A 7 0.15 15.49 -17.26
CA THR A 7 1.47 16.17 -17.22
C THR A 7 2.32 15.64 -16.08
N PHE A 8 1.70 15.38 -14.91
CA PHE A 8 2.37 14.78 -13.77
C PHE A 8 2.93 13.39 -14.11
N LEU A 9 2.11 12.48 -14.65
CA LEU A 9 2.53 11.14 -15.04
C LEU A 9 3.68 11.12 -16.08
N LYS A 10 3.72 12.09 -16.99
CA LYS A 10 4.78 12.20 -18.00
C LYS A 10 6.10 12.75 -17.48
N HIS A 11 6.09 13.55 -16.43
CA HIS A 11 7.26 14.33 -16.01
C HIS A 11 7.70 14.08 -14.57
N THR A 12 7.21 13.01 -13.94
CA THR A 12 7.55 12.66 -12.55
C THR A 12 9.01 12.19 -12.44
N TYR A 13 9.50 11.47 -13.44
CA TYR A 13 10.86 10.98 -13.48
C TYR A 13 11.80 11.91 -14.27
N LYS A 14 12.95 12.20 -13.69
CA LYS A 14 14.03 12.93 -14.36
C LYS A 14 15.32 12.09 -14.31
N ASP A 15 15.58 11.35 -15.37
CA ASP A 15 16.85 10.68 -15.55
C ASP A 15 17.77 11.56 -16.38
N TYR A 16 18.74 12.15 -15.71
CA TYR A 16 19.74 13.02 -16.37
C TYR A 16 20.79 12.24 -17.16
N ILE A 17 20.94 10.95 -16.89
CA ILE A 17 21.96 10.11 -17.52
C ILE A 17 21.47 9.64 -18.89
N THR A 18 20.27 9.08 -18.94
CA THR A 18 19.70 8.52 -20.17
C THR A 18 18.84 9.51 -20.95
N ARG A 19 18.47 10.65 -20.34
CA ARG A 19 17.50 11.63 -20.86
C ARG A 19 16.17 11.00 -21.23
N SER A 20 15.85 9.87 -20.65
CA SER A 20 14.59 9.15 -20.87
C SER A 20 13.42 9.88 -20.21
N VAL A 21 12.26 9.85 -20.87
CA VAL A 21 10.99 10.34 -20.28
C VAL A 21 10.44 9.34 -19.28
N ASN A 22 10.70 8.06 -19.52
CA ASN A 22 10.26 6.97 -18.65
C ASN A 22 11.39 6.55 -17.70
N PRO A 23 11.08 6.14 -16.47
CA PRO A 23 12.06 5.56 -15.58
C PRO A 23 12.62 4.26 -16.16
N PRO A 24 13.92 3.97 -15.99
CA PRO A 24 14.51 2.73 -16.45
C PRO A 24 13.91 1.55 -15.68
N LEU A 25 13.81 0.41 -16.36
CA LEU A 25 13.39 -0.84 -15.73
C LEU A 25 14.57 -1.47 -14.99
N VAL A 26 14.59 -1.35 -13.67
CA VAL A 26 15.63 -1.92 -12.81
C VAL A 26 15.18 -3.26 -12.27
N ARG A 27 15.81 -4.34 -12.74
CA ARG A 27 15.58 -5.73 -12.27
C ARG A 27 16.86 -6.23 -11.61
N THR A 28 16.86 -6.25 -10.29
CA THR A 28 17.99 -6.73 -9.51
C THR A 28 17.52 -7.20 -8.13
N SER A 29 18.25 -8.13 -7.54
CA SER A 29 18.09 -8.50 -6.15
C SER A 29 19.21 -7.92 -5.29
N THR A 30 20.45 -7.99 -5.77
CA THR A 30 21.64 -7.59 -5.02
C THR A 30 22.12 -6.20 -5.45
N MET A 31 22.36 -5.34 -4.47
CA MET A 31 22.96 -4.03 -4.66
C MET A 31 24.43 -4.06 -4.28
N VAL A 32 25.29 -3.42 -5.11
CA VAL A 32 26.72 -3.34 -4.84
C VAL A 32 27.05 -1.99 -4.22
N PHE A 33 27.79 -2.00 -3.11
CA PHE A 33 28.23 -0.82 -2.40
C PHE A 33 29.74 -0.62 -2.54
N LYS A 34 30.19 0.62 -2.62
CA LYS A 34 31.62 0.94 -2.71
C LYS A 34 32.38 0.56 -1.45
N SER A 35 31.69 0.53 -0.30
CA SER A 35 32.28 0.19 1.00
C SER A 35 31.23 -0.25 2.00
N MET A 36 31.66 -0.89 3.09
CA MET A 36 30.79 -1.19 4.25
C MET A 36 30.24 0.08 4.90
N SER A 37 30.96 1.17 4.84
CA SER A 37 30.51 2.48 5.35
C SER A 37 29.30 2.97 4.53
N ASP A 38 29.32 2.81 3.22
CA ASP A 38 28.20 3.22 2.35
C ASP A 38 26.96 2.36 2.60
N LEU A 39 27.13 1.05 2.75
CA LEU A 39 26.03 0.15 3.12
C LEU A 39 25.39 0.59 4.45
N ARG A 40 26.19 0.81 5.48
CA ARG A 40 25.69 1.25 6.80
C ARG A 40 24.98 2.61 6.74
N LYS A 41 25.41 3.53 5.88
CA LYS A 41 24.71 4.81 5.65
C LYS A 41 23.31 4.58 5.06
N VAL A 42 23.20 3.71 4.06
CA VAL A 42 21.90 3.37 3.45
C VAL A 42 20.99 2.70 4.46
N GLN A 43 21.49 1.73 5.22
CA GLN A 43 20.75 1.04 6.28
C GLN A 43 20.19 2.00 7.33
N ARG A 44 21.01 2.95 7.81
CA ARG A 44 20.55 3.97 8.77
C ARG A 44 19.46 4.88 8.19
N LYS A 45 19.53 5.20 6.90
CA LYS A 45 18.47 5.97 6.23
C LYS A 45 17.19 5.16 6.11
N ASN A 46 17.28 3.87 5.76
CA ASN A 46 16.13 2.97 5.67
C ASN A 46 15.45 2.76 7.03
N LEU A 47 16.21 2.70 8.13
CA LEU A 47 15.63 2.64 9.48
C LEU A 47 14.80 3.89 9.82
N LYS A 48 15.21 5.06 9.34
CA LYS A 48 14.48 6.32 9.56
C LYS A 48 13.33 6.52 8.60
N ASN A 49 13.48 6.09 7.38
CA ASN A 49 12.48 6.18 6.31
C ASN A 49 12.58 4.95 5.40
N PRO A 50 11.87 3.86 5.73
CA PRO A 50 11.95 2.59 4.99
C PRO A 50 11.57 2.67 3.51
N ARG A 51 10.82 3.71 3.12
CA ARG A 51 10.38 3.96 1.74
C ARG A 51 10.96 5.23 1.13
N GLY A 52 12.05 5.74 1.70
CA GLY A 52 12.72 6.97 1.24
C GLY A 52 13.52 6.84 -0.06
N GLY A 53 13.36 5.76 -0.82
CA GLY A 53 14.07 5.55 -2.08
C GLY A 53 15.55 5.18 -1.92
N HIS A 54 15.93 4.62 -0.79
CA HIS A 54 17.29 4.17 -0.52
C HIS A 54 17.43 2.68 -0.84
N PHE A 55 18.15 2.36 -1.90
CA PHE A 55 18.25 0.98 -2.41
C PHE A 55 19.30 0.20 -1.63
N GLU A 56 18.86 -0.80 -0.88
CA GLU A 56 19.72 -1.70 -0.12
C GLU A 56 19.72 -3.11 -0.71
N TYR A 57 18.54 -3.60 -1.02
CA TYR A 57 18.32 -4.92 -1.59
C TYR A 57 17.03 -4.94 -2.42
N GLY A 58 17.07 -5.56 -3.60
CA GLY A 58 15.96 -5.51 -4.56
C GLY A 58 14.62 -6.05 -4.04
N ARG A 59 14.61 -6.96 -3.05
CA ARG A 59 13.39 -7.43 -2.39
C ARG A 59 12.64 -6.31 -1.65
N GLN A 60 13.37 -5.31 -1.15
CA GLN A 60 12.78 -4.15 -0.47
C GLN A 60 12.22 -3.13 -1.46
N GLY A 61 12.59 -3.24 -2.71
CA GLY A 61 12.20 -2.38 -3.82
C GLY A 61 13.40 -1.95 -4.67
N THR A 62 13.09 -1.50 -5.87
CA THR A 62 14.04 -0.93 -6.81
C THR A 62 13.60 0.47 -7.22
N ALA A 63 14.41 1.18 -7.98
CA ALA A 63 14.02 2.49 -8.52
C ALA A 63 12.68 2.43 -9.26
N THR A 64 12.45 1.36 -10.02
CA THR A 64 11.19 1.16 -10.76
C THR A 64 9.98 1.06 -9.83
N THR A 65 10.07 0.25 -8.76
CA THR A 65 8.96 0.08 -7.81
C THR A 65 8.69 1.35 -7.04
N PHE A 66 9.72 2.03 -6.56
CA PHE A 66 9.56 3.28 -5.80
C PHE A 66 9.01 4.44 -6.62
N GLU A 67 9.35 4.54 -7.90
CA GLU A 67 8.75 5.54 -8.78
C GLU A 67 7.25 5.26 -9.00
N LEU A 68 6.85 4.00 -9.18
CA LEU A 68 5.45 3.64 -9.29
C LEU A 68 4.68 3.91 -7.99
N GLU A 69 5.21 3.50 -6.83
CA GLU A 69 4.62 3.81 -5.51
C GLU A 69 4.43 5.32 -5.35
N LYS A 70 5.44 6.11 -5.70
CA LYS A 70 5.39 7.58 -5.62
C LYS A 70 4.33 8.18 -6.56
N ILE A 71 4.22 7.68 -7.79
CA ILE A 71 3.20 8.14 -8.75
C ILE A 71 1.81 7.87 -8.19
N LEU A 72 1.55 6.65 -7.73
CA LEU A 72 0.25 6.26 -7.17
C LEU A 72 -0.06 7.04 -5.87
N THR A 73 0.91 7.19 -4.99
CA THR A 73 0.77 8.00 -3.76
C THR A 73 0.32 9.43 -4.06
N ASN A 74 0.93 10.07 -5.08
CA ASN A 74 0.54 11.42 -5.45
C ASN A 74 -0.79 11.47 -6.21
N LEU A 75 -1.12 10.44 -7.00
CA LEU A 75 -2.37 10.37 -7.75
C LEU A 75 -3.57 10.23 -6.81
N GLU A 76 -3.44 9.38 -5.81
CA GLU A 76 -4.48 9.09 -4.80
C GLU A 76 -4.43 10.05 -3.59
N GLU A 77 -3.55 11.05 -3.61
CA GLU A 77 -3.34 11.99 -2.50
C GLU A 77 -3.14 11.26 -1.15
N SER A 78 -2.54 10.06 -1.20
CA SER A 78 -2.36 9.20 -0.04
C SER A 78 -1.03 9.47 0.68
N TYR A 79 -0.90 8.96 1.91
CA TYR A 79 0.34 9.05 2.65
C TYR A 79 1.45 8.19 2.03
N HIS A 80 1.10 6.96 1.62
CA HIS A 80 2.04 6.03 1.01
C HIS A 80 1.31 4.93 0.24
N THR A 81 1.98 4.38 -0.78
CA THR A 81 1.50 3.23 -1.57
C THR A 81 2.45 2.07 -1.42
N PHE A 82 1.92 0.87 -1.25
CA PHE A 82 2.67 -0.39 -1.26
C PHE A 82 2.22 -1.25 -2.43
N LEU A 83 3.18 -1.72 -3.21
CA LEU A 83 2.91 -2.64 -4.31
C LEU A 83 2.88 -4.07 -3.82
N THR A 84 1.91 -4.84 -4.29
CA THR A 84 1.81 -6.28 -4.06
C THR A 84 1.80 -7.03 -5.38
N PRO A 85 2.21 -8.30 -5.42
CA PRO A 85 2.27 -9.06 -6.67
C PRO A 85 0.89 -9.43 -7.24
N THR A 86 -0.18 -9.34 -6.44
CA THR A 86 -1.55 -9.67 -6.86
C THR A 86 -2.57 -8.76 -6.17
N GLY A 87 -3.73 -8.55 -6.80
CA GLY A 87 -4.83 -7.79 -6.20
C GLY A 87 -5.33 -8.43 -4.89
N PHE A 88 -5.46 -9.75 -4.85
CA PHE A 88 -5.82 -10.46 -3.62
C PHE A 88 -4.76 -10.32 -2.53
N GLY A 89 -3.47 -10.27 -2.90
CA GLY A 89 -2.38 -9.97 -1.98
C GLY A 89 -2.51 -8.60 -1.34
N SER A 90 -3.05 -7.60 -2.06
CA SER A 90 -3.34 -6.27 -1.50
C SER A 90 -4.44 -6.35 -0.44
N VAL A 91 -5.53 -7.06 -0.73
CA VAL A 91 -6.63 -7.27 0.22
C VAL A 91 -6.12 -7.97 1.49
N PHE A 92 -5.38 -9.06 1.31
CA PHE A 92 -4.79 -9.81 2.42
C PHE A 92 -3.89 -8.91 3.28
N LEU A 93 -2.96 -8.19 2.66
CA LEU A 93 -2.03 -7.29 3.36
C LEU A 93 -2.79 -6.21 4.14
N CYS A 94 -3.81 -5.61 3.53
CA CYS A 94 -4.63 -4.59 4.17
C CYS A 94 -5.32 -5.13 5.42
N LEU A 95 -6.04 -6.24 5.31
CA LEU A 95 -6.78 -6.84 6.43
C LEU A 95 -5.85 -7.27 7.57
N PHE A 96 -4.77 -7.99 7.26
CA PHE A 96 -3.84 -8.47 8.28
C PHE A 96 -2.94 -7.38 8.89
N SER A 97 -2.80 -6.23 8.26
CA SER A 97 -2.07 -5.10 8.85
C SER A 97 -2.90 -4.35 9.91
N ILE A 98 -4.22 -4.35 9.78
CA ILE A 98 -5.14 -3.56 10.61
C ILE A 98 -5.80 -4.42 11.68
N LEU A 99 -6.33 -5.59 11.31
CA LEU A 99 -7.12 -6.43 12.19
C LEU A 99 -6.27 -7.15 13.24
N ARG A 100 -6.86 -7.31 14.42
CA ARG A 100 -6.31 -8.05 15.56
C ARG A 100 -7.32 -9.10 16.02
N PRO A 101 -6.89 -10.15 16.75
CA PRO A 101 -7.82 -11.12 17.37
C PRO A 101 -8.91 -10.41 18.18
N ASN A 102 -10.14 -10.89 18.05
CA ASN A 102 -11.38 -10.35 18.61
C ASN A 102 -11.92 -9.06 17.95
N ASP A 103 -11.30 -8.56 16.91
CA ASP A 103 -11.86 -7.47 16.11
C ASP A 103 -13.11 -7.91 15.34
N GLU A 104 -13.88 -6.92 14.91
CA GLU A 104 -15.00 -7.11 14.01
C GLU A 104 -14.81 -6.31 12.74
N ILE A 105 -15.09 -6.93 11.58
CA ILE A 105 -15.06 -6.27 10.27
C ILE A 105 -16.44 -6.31 9.64
N ILE A 106 -16.86 -5.20 9.05
CA ILE A 106 -18.11 -5.06 8.32
C ILE A 106 -17.81 -4.91 6.84
N ILE A 107 -18.45 -5.71 6.02
CA ILE A 107 -18.16 -5.82 4.58
C ILE A 107 -19.45 -5.75 3.78
N ALA A 108 -19.43 -5.00 2.68
CA ALA A 108 -20.54 -5.01 1.72
C ALA A 108 -20.74 -6.41 1.12
N ASP A 109 -21.97 -6.92 1.10
CA ASP A 109 -22.27 -8.28 0.66
C ASP A 109 -21.84 -8.58 -0.77
N PRO A 110 -21.99 -7.69 -1.76
CA PRO A 110 -21.38 -7.87 -3.07
C PRO A 110 -19.87 -7.69 -3.02
N ILE A 111 -19.15 -8.68 -2.54
CA ILE A 111 -17.69 -8.68 -2.44
C ILE A 111 -17.06 -9.74 -3.33
N TYR A 112 -15.84 -9.51 -3.76
CA TYR A 112 -15.00 -10.47 -4.48
C TYR A 112 -14.91 -11.80 -3.74
N SER A 113 -15.27 -12.90 -4.43
CA SER A 113 -15.41 -14.24 -3.83
C SER A 113 -14.20 -14.71 -3.01
N PRO A 114 -12.94 -14.58 -3.47
CA PRO A 114 -11.79 -14.94 -2.64
C PRO A 114 -11.67 -14.13 -1.34
N THR A 115 -12.10 -12.87 -1.34
CA THR A 115 -12.13 -12.06 -0.11
C THR A 115 -13.19 -12.59 0.85
N ARG A 116 -14.37 -12.99 0.35
CA ARG A 116 -15.39 -13.64 1.17
C ARG A 116 -14.85 -14.90 1.84
N LEU A 117 -14.21 -15.79 1.05
CA LEU A 117 -13.61 -17.02 1.60
C LEU A 117 -12.54 -16.72 2.67
N LEU A 118 -11.72 -15.69 2.44
CA LEU A 118 -10.73 -15.25 3.43
C LEU A 118 -11.40 -14.84 4.74
N THR A 119 -12.46 -14.05 4.67
CA THR A 119 -13.12 -13.49 5.87
C THR A 119 -13.98 -14.51 6.59
N GLU A 120 -14.69 -15.38 5.88
CA GLU A 120 -15.57 -16.41 6.49
C GLU A 120 -14.79 -17.59 7.08
N ASN A 121 -13.65 -17.95 6.51
CA ASN A 121 -12.88 -19.12 6.94
C ASN A 121 -11.63 -18.73 7.74
N TYR A 122 -10.70 -18.00 7.10
CA TYR A 122 -9.38 -17.77 7.70
C TYR A 122 -9.41 -16.74 8.82
N LEU A 123 -10.15 -15.61 8.68
CA LEU A 123 -10.22 -14.62 9.75
C LEU A 123 -10.91 -15.17 11.00
N LYS A 124 -11.86 -16.09 10.83
CA LYS A 124 -12.53 -16.77 11.93
C LYS A 124 -11.56 -17.57 12.80
N GLU A 125 -10.52 -18.18 12.23
CA GLU A 125 -9.49 -18.91 12.96
C GLU A 125 -8.64 -18.01 13.87
N PHE A 126 -8.67 -16.69 13.62
CA PHE A 126 -8.03 -15.67 14.45
C PHE A 126 -9.01 -14.93 15.36
N ASP A 127 -10.21 -15.50 15.61
CA ASP A 127 -11.27 -14.90 16.40
C ASP A 127 -11.74 -13.52 15.86
N ILE A 128 -11.58 -13.26 14.56
CA ILE A 128 -12.05 -12.04 13.91
C ILE A 128 -13.45 -12.29 13.35
N LYS A 129 -14.42 -11.48 13.78
CA LYS A 129 -15.81 -11.59 13.36
C LYS A 129 -16.06 -10.82 12.08
N THR A 130 -16.73 -11.46 11.11
CA THR A 130 -17.12 -10.79 9.86
C THR A 130 -18.65 -10.66 9.82
N LYS A 131 -19.11 -9.44 9.54
CA LYS A 131 -20.51 -9.13 9.26
C LYS A 131 -20.66 -8.62 7.84
N PHE A 132 -21.63 -9.13 7.11
CA PHE A 132 -21.97 -8.65 5.78
C PHE A 132 -23.21 -7.77 5.83
N TYR A 133 -23.24 -6.73 5.00
CA TYR A 133 -24.37 -5.85 4.85
C TYR A 133 -24.73 -5.63 3.38
N ASP A 134 -26.02 -5.44 3.09
CA ASP A 134 -26.49 -5.03 1.77
C ASP A 134 -26.32 -3.51 1.61
N PRO A 135 -25.45 -3.03 0.71
CA PRO A 135 -25.22 -1.61 0.49
C PRO A 135 -26.44 -0.88 -0.11
N ASN A 136 -27.43 -1.63 -0.66
CA ASN A 136 -28.68 -1.06 -1.17
C ASN A 136 -29.74 -0.88 -0.05
N ASN A 137 -29.51 -1.45 1.13
CA ASN A 137 -30.40 -1.30 2.27
C ASN A 137 -29.91 -0.16 3.17
N LEU A 138 -30.58 1.01 3.07
CA LEU A 138 -30.22 2.21 3.82
C LEU A 138 -30.24 2.03 5.35
N ASP A 139 -31.13 1.22 5.87
CA ASP A 139 -31.22 0.95 7.33
C ASP A 139 -29.94 0.24 7.80
N THR A 140 -29.45 -0.72 7.03
CA THR A 140 -28.20 -1.44 7.32
C THR A 140 -26.99 -0.50 7.25
N VAL A 141 -26.94 0.38 6.25
CA VAL A 141 -25.87 1.37 6.08
C VAL A 141 -25.87 2.39 7.23
N SER A 142 -27.04 2.88 7.63
CA SER A 142 -27.18 3.82 8.77
C SER A 142 -26.65 3.23 10.06
N TYR A 143 -26.92 1.96 10.33
CA TYR A 143 -26.41 1.26 11.52
C TYR A 143 -24.88 1.15 11.53
N THR A 144 -24.24 0.91 10.38
CA THR A 144 -22.78 0.77 10.29
C THR A 144 -22.05 2.09 10.52
N HIS A 145 -22.67 3.24 10.21
CA HIS A 145 -22.08 4.58 10.41
C HIS A 145 -22.24 5.11 11.84
N LEU A 146 -23.26 4.67 12.56
CA LEU A 146 -23.55 5.15 13.94
C LEU A 146 -22.63 4.53 15.00
N THR A 147 -21.87 3.49 14.68
CA THR A 147 -20.98 2.79 15.62
C THR A 147 -19.51 3.25 15.58
N LEU A 148 -19.16 4.21 14.75
CA LEU A 148 -17.82 4.81 14.77
C LEU A 148 -17.70 5.75 15.98
N PRO A 149 -16.76 5.52 16.92
CA PRO A 149 -16.54 6.45 18.02
C PRO A 149 -16.05 7.79 17.46
N THR A 150 -16.85 8.83 17.65
CA THR A 150 -16.54 10.23 17.27
C THR A 150 -15.53 10.91 18.20
N THR A 151 -14.70 10.16 18.90
CA THR A 151 -13.66 10.72 19.78
C THR A 151 -12.28 10.30 19.31
N LEU A 152 -11.77 10.97 18.27
CA LEU A 152 -10.36 11.25 18.19
C LEU A 152 -10.11 12.53 19.00
N SER A 153 -9.83 12.38 20.28
CA SER A 153 -9.17 13.45 21.04
C SER A 153 -7.71 13.50 20.63
N VAL A 154 -7.32 14.66 20.13
CA VAL A 154 -5.93 15.08 19.85
C VAL A 154 -5.16 15.18 21.13
#